data_216a4a54b7d3c99cc6c872ba2d8dc1f6
#
_entry.id   216a4a54b7d3c99cc6c872ba2d8dc1f6
#
_cell.length_a   1.000
_cell.length_b   1.000
_cell.length_c   1.000
_cell.angle_alpha   90.00
_cell.angle_beta   90.00
_cell.angle_gamma   90.00
#
_symmetry.space_group_name_H-M   'P 1'
#
loop_
_entity.id
_entity.type
_entity.pdbx_description
1 polymer ?
#
loop_
_entity_poly.entity_id
_entity_poly.type
_entity_poly.pdbx_seq_one_letter_code
_entity_poly.pdbx_strand_id
1 'polypeptide(L)'
;NPVVQDVVLQSGQSSERSAIASYIKHHTKSKDTIYAWDTTATLYQESDRLAASALLTPTSYLGINENRTNVIQQIDRSEPKYIVVNNQVELTSNMKDLLKENYRLVEKKYRHFKLYQRS
;
A
#
# COMPACT_ATOMS: atom_id res chain seq x y z
N ASN A 1 -19.12 21.01 10.08
CA ASN A 1 -19.13 21.16 8.64
C ASN A 1 -18.45 19.97 7.96
N PRO A 2 -19.19 19.15 7.20
CA PRO A 2 -18.62 17.94 6.56
C PRO A 2 -17.43 18.25 5.66
N VAL A 3 -17.46 19.36 4.94
CA VAL A 3 -16.38 19.74 4.03
C VAL A 3 -15.07 19.93 4.78
N VAL A 4 -15.14 20.58 5.93
CA VAL A 4 -13.95 20.80 6.76
C VAL A 4 -13.41 19.50 7.29
N GLN A 5 -14.28 18.58 7.73
CA GLN A 5 -13.86 17.27 8.20
C GLN A 5 -13.19 16.46 7.09
N ASP A 6 -13.73 16.49 5.87
CA ASP A 6 -13.15 15.78 4.74
C ASP A 6 -11.76 16.29 4.42
N VAL A 7 -11.56 17.59 4.45
CA VAL A 7 -10.25 18.20 4.20
C VAL A 7 -9.25 17.76 5.28
N VAL A 8 -9.67 17.76 6.55
CA VAL A 8 -8.82 17.35 7.67
C VAL A 8 -8.44 15.88 7.54
N LEU A 9 -9.39 15.00 7.20
CA LEU A 9 -9.13 13.57 7.02
C LEU A 9 -8.16 13.33 5.87
N GLN A 10 -8.36 14.02 4.75
CA GLN A 10 -7.46 13.90 3.61
C GLN A 10 -6.06 14.38 3.94
N SER A 11 -5.94 15.48 4.67
CA SER A 11 -4.65 15.98 5.15
C SER A 11 -3.96 14.99 6.06
N GLY A 12 -4.71 14.34 6.96
CA GLY A 12 -4.18 13.32 7.84
C GLY A 12 -3.61 12.13 7.08
N GLN A 13 -4.33 11.65 6.06
CA GLN A 13 -3.86 10.55 5.23
C GLN A 13 -2.64 10.96 4.42
N SER A 14 -2.64 12.14 3.86
CA SER A 14 -1.52 12.65 3.07
C SER A 14 -0.24 12.76 3.91
N SER A 15 -0.35 13.27 5.12
CA SER A 15 0.78 13.34 6.06
C SER A 15 1.34 11.97 6.39
N GLU A 16 0.47 11.01 6.65
CA GLU A 16 0.89 9.65 6.96
C GLU A 16 1.53 8.97 5.76
N ARG A 17 0.99 9.19 4.56
CA ARG A 17 1.62 8.66 3.34
C ARG A 17 3.03 9.19 3.17
N SER A 18 3.22 10.47 3.38
CA SER A 18 4.56 11.08 3.29
C SER A 18 5.50 10.49 4.32
N ALA A 19 5.04 10.29 5.54
CA ALA A 19 5.84 9.67 6.60
C ALA A 19 6.20 8.22 6.26
N ILE A 20 5.24 7.46 5.76
CA ILE A 20 5.45 6.07 5.34
C ILE A 20 6.43 6.01 4.17
N ALA A 21 6.26 6.89 3.19
CA ALA A 21 7.14 6.96 2.03
C ALA A 21 8.58 7.25 2.43
N SER A 22 8.77 8.17 3.36
CA SER A 22 10.09 8.49 3.89
C SER A 22 10.71 7.28 4.60
N TYR A 23 9.93 6.61 5.43
CA TYR A 23 10.37 5.39 6.10
C TYR A 23 10.82 4.33 5.10
N ILE A 24 10.00 4.08 4.09
CA ILE A 24 10.30 3.10 3.04
C ILE A 24 11.58 3.48 2.31
N LYS A 25 11.70 4.72 1.91
CA LYS A 25 12.87 5.20 1.17
C LYS A 25 14.17 4.98 1.94
N HIS A 26 14.13 5.18 3.26
CA HIS A 26 15.30 5.01 4.12
C HIS A 26 15.60 3.56 4.47
N HIS A 27 14.66 2.64 4.26
CA HIS A 27 14.79 1.23 4.62
C HIS A 27 14.84 0.30 3.42
N THR A 28 14.90 0.85 2.20
CA THR A 28 14.98 0.09 0.96
C THR A 28 16.04 0.66 0.04
N LYS A 29 16.39 -0.14 -0.97
CA LYS A 29 17.28 0.28 -2.06
C LYS A 29 16.43 0.71 -3.26
N SER A 30 17.01 1.48 -4.17
CA SER A 30 16.29 2.00 -5.33
C SER A 30 15.69 0.91 -6.21
N LYS A 31 16.26 -0.30 -6.20
CA LYS A 31 15.79 -1.44 -6.98
C LYS A 31 14.66 -2.21 -6.30
N ASP A 32 14.42 -1.95 -5.02
CA ASP A 32 13.35 -2.65 -4.29
C ASP A 32 11.99 -2.14 -4.74
N THR A 33 11.02 -3.03 -4.79
CA THR A 33 9.64 -2.67 -5.12
C THR A 33 8.77 -2.62 -3.87
N ILE A 34 7.66 -1.92 -3.98
CA ILE A 34 6.64 -1.84 -2.94
C ILE A 34 5.26 -2.01 -3.58
N TYR A 35 4.25 -2.20 -2.76
CA TYR A 35 2.88 -2.13 -3.26
C TYR A 35 2.02 -1.29 -2.32
N ALA A 36 1.17 -0.45 -2.91
CA ALA A 36 0.23 0.39 -2.19
C ALA A 36 -1.19 -0.17 -2.38
N TRP A 37 -1.70 -0.83 -1.37
CA TRP A 37 -3.10 -1.24 -1.30
C TRP A 37 -3.90 -0.04 -0.81
N ASP A 38 -4.10 0.93 -1.70
CA ASP A 38 -4.53 2.29 -1.39
C ASP A 38 -5.46 2.80 -2.49
N THR A 39 -6.01 3.98 -2.29
CA THR A 39 -6.88 4.64 -3.26
C THR A 39 -6.12 5.50 -4.27
N THR A 40 -4.83 5.73 -4.05
CA THR A 40 -3.99 6.60 -4.87
C THR A 40 -2.61 6.00 -5.04
N ALA A 41 -1.92 6.38 -6.11
CA ALA A 41 -0.57 5.93 -6.43
C ALA A 41 0.51 6.91 -5.96
N THR A 42 0.18 7.92 -5.18
CA THR A 42 1.13 8.94 -4.75
C THR A 42 2.29 8.38 -3.93
N LEU A 43 2.06 7.27 -3.23
CA LEU A 43 3.09 6.65 -2.41
C LEU A 43 4.32 6.24 -3.23
N TYR A 44 4.14 5.81 -4.46
CA TYR A 44 5.26 5.42 -5.32
C TYR A 44 6.15 6.59 -5.66
N GLN A 45 5.55 7.74 -5.95
CA GLN A 45 6.31 8.97 -6.24
C GLN A 45 7.05 9.46 -5.01
N GLU A 46 6.38 9.50 -3.87
CA GLU A 46 6.96 10.02 -2.64
C GLU A 46 8.08 9.14 -2.10
N SER A 47 7.96 7.82 -2.25
CA SER A 47 9.00 6.89 -1.81
C SER A 47 10.11 6.70 -2.84
N ASP A 48 9.88 7.13 -4.07
CA ASP A 48 10.78 6.91 -5.21
C ASP A 48 11.06 5.41 -5.41
N ARG A 49 10.00 4.61 -5.34
CA ARG A 49 10.08 3.16 -5.55
C ARG A 49 9.03 2.71 -6.55
N LEU A 50 9.35 1.68 -7.31
CA LEU A 50 8.44 1.13 -8.31
C LEU A 50 7.44 0.18 -7.68
N ALA A 51 6.29 0.06 -8.33
CA ALA A 51 5.23 -0.84 -7.89
C ALA A 51 5.56 -2.29 -8.26
N ALA A 52 5.15 -3.21 -7.40
CA ALA A 52 5.31 -4.65 -7.62
C ALA A 52 4.33 -5.20 -8.66
N SER A 53 3.41 -4.39 -9.14
CA SER A 53 2.41 -4.79 -10.12
C SER A 53 2.20 -3.66 -11.13
N ALA A 54 1.86 -4.03 -12.37
CA ALA A 54 1.49 -3.06 -13.39
C ALA A 54 0.24 -2.28 -13.01
N LEU A 55 -0.65 -2.88 -12.22
CA LEU A 55 -1.81 -2.20 -11.64
C LEU A 55 -1.36 -1.53 -10.35
N LEU A 56 -1.25 -0.20 -10.35
CA LEU A 56 -0.64 0.56 -9.27
C LEU A 56 -1.43 0.53 -7.97
N THR A 57 -2.75 0.41 -8.04
CA THR A 57 -3.61 0.29 -6.87
C THR A 57 -4.75 -0.69 -7.14
N PRO A 58 -5.29 -1.35 -6.10
CA PRO A 58 -6.37 -2.31 -6.29
C PRO A 58 -7.69 -1.66 -6.73
N THR A 59 -7.82 -0.35 -6.53
CA THR A 59 -9.04 0.39 -6.85
C THR A 59 -9.06 0.92 -8.28
N SER A 60 -7.97 0.78 -9.02
CA SER A 60 -7.85 1.30 -10.38
C SER A 60 -8.86 0.67 -11.35
N TYR A 61 -9.30 -0.56 -11.07
CA TYR A 61 -10.28 -1.29 -11.89
C TYR A 61 -11.36 -1.85 -10.99
N LEU A 62 -12.29 -1.00 -10.61
CA LEU A 62 -13.39 -1.39 -9.72
C LEU A 62 -14.28 -2.44 -10.38
N GLY A 63 -14.60 -3.49 -9.63
CA GLY A 63 -15.55 -4.50 -10.05
C GLY A 63 -15.01 -5.64 -10.89
N ILE A 64 -13.72 -5.65 -11.23
CA ILE A 64 -13.13 -6.71 -12.05
C ILE A 64 -12.29 -7.62 -11.16
N ASN A 65 -12.89 -8.73 -10.72
CA ASN A 65 -12.24 -9.69 -9.80
C ASN A 65 -11.00 -10.32 -10.41
N GLU A 66 -10.99 -10.56 -11.72
CA GLU A 66 -9.86 -11.16 -12.41
C GLU A 66 -8.60 -10.29 -12.30
N ASN A 67 -8.75 -8.97 -12.43
CA ASN A 67 -7.63 -8.06 -12.31
C ASN A 67 -7.05 -8.05 -10.90
N ARG A 68 -7.91 -8.16 -9.89
CA ARG A 68 -7.46 -8.23 -8.50
C ARG A 68 -6.66 -9.50 -8.23
N THR A 69 -7.09 -10.62 -8.80
CA THR A 69 -6.36 -11.88 -8.68
C THR A 69 -5.00 -11.78 -9.34
N ASN A 70 -4.93 -11.18 -10.54
CA ASN A 70 -3.67 -10.98 -11.25
C ASN A 70 -2.73 -10.07 -10.48
N VAL A 71 -3.25 -9.02 -9.85
CA VAL A 71 -2.45 -8.11 -9.01
C VAL A 71 -1.80 -8.90 -7.88
N ILE A 72 -2.57 -9.74 -7.19
CA ILE A 72 -2.04 -10.51 -6.07
C ILE A 72 -0.96 -11.48 -6.52
N GLN A 73 -1.15 -12.13 -7.68
CA GLN A 73 -0.13 -13.01 -8.24
C GLN A 73 1.15 -12.24 -8.59
N GLN A 74 1.02 -11.05 -9.16
CA GLN A 74 2.17 -10.21 -9.47
C GLN A 74 2.90 -9.76 -8.21
N ILE A 75 2.16 -9.39 -7.19
CA ILE A 75 2.74 -9.01 -5.90
C ILE A 75 3.51 -10.19 -5.30
N ASP A 76 2.91 -11.38 -5.32
CA ASP A 76 3.55 -12.58 -4.78
C ASP A 76 4.86 -12.88 -5.51
N ARG A 77 4.86 -12.79 -6.83
CA ARG A 77 6.05 -13.06 -7.64
C ARG A 77 7.14 -12.00 -7.47
N SER A 78 6.73 -10.74 -7.38
CA SER A 78 7.68 -9.62 -7.29
C SER A 78 8.30 -9.48 -5.92
N GLU A 79 7.68 -10.05 -4.90
CA GLU A 79 8.17 -10.01 -3.52
C GLU A 79 8.52 -8.59 -3.07
N PRO A 80 7.56 -7.64 -3.12
CA PRO A 80 7.85 -6.28 -2.70
C PRO A 80 8.35 -6.24 -1.26
N LYS A 81 9.28 -5.36 -1.00
CA LYS A 81 9.89 -5.21 0.33
C LYS A 81 8.87 -4.74 1.36
N TYR A 82 7.97 -3.87 0.95
CA TYR A 82 6.91 -3.32 1.80
C TYR A 82 5.59 -3.32 1.07
N ILE A 83 4.52 -3.54 1.81
CA ILE A 83 3.15 -3.36 1.35
C ILE A 83 2.48 -2.40 2.31
N VAL A 84 1.89 -1.34 1.78
CA VAL A 84 1.18 -0.33 2.56
C VAL A 84 -0.31 -0.54 2.34
N VAL A 85 -1.06 -0.69 3.42
CA VAL A 85 -2.51 -0.94 3.35
C VAL A 85 -3.26 0.24 3.94
N ASN A 86 -4.09 0.89 3.12
CA ASN A 86 -5.04 1.89 3.61
C ASN A 86 -6.18 1.15 4.31
N ASN A 87 -6.43 1.50 5.58
CA ASN A 87 -7.44 0.83 6.39
C ASN A 87 -8.86 0.96 5.84
N GLN A 88 -9.08 1.93 4.96
CA GLN A 88 -10.39 2.12 4.31
C GLN A 88 -10.57 1.29 3.05
N VAL A 89 -9.51 0.67 2.55
CA VAL A 89 -9.57 -0.19 1.37
C VAL A 89 -9.68 -1.64 1.81
N GLU A 90 -10.78 -2.29 1.41
CA GLU A 90 -11.04 -3.67 1.81
C GLU A 90 -9.97 -4.62 1.25
N LEU A 91 -9.47 -5.49 2.12
CA LEU A 91 -8.54 -6.54 1.71
C LEU A 91 -9.32 -7.75 1.20
N THR A 92 -8.91 -8.29 0.06
CA THR A 92 -9.43 -9.56 -0.41
C THR A 92 -8.88 -10.71 0.44
N SER A 93 -9.55 -11.87 0.41
CA SER A 93 -9.08 -13.05 1.15
C SER A 93 -7.67 -13.45 0.75
N ASN A 94 -7.39 -13.43 -0.55
CA ASN A 94 -6.06 -13.79 -1.07
C ASN A 94 -4.99 -12.83 -0.58
N MET A 95 -5.30 -11.54 -0.51
CA MET A 95 -4.35 -10.56 -0.01
C MET A 95 -4.10 -10.71 1.48
N LYS A 96 -5.14 -11.02 2.25
CA LYS A 96 -4.99 -11.31 3.68
C LYS A 96 -4.07 -12.50 3.90
N ASP A 97 -4.24 -13.56 3.11
CA ASP A 97 -3.42 -14.76 3.19
C ASP A 97 -1.96 -14.46 2.84
N LEU A 98 -1.74 -13.69 1.78
CA LEU A 98 -0.40 -13.29 1.38
C LEU A 98 0.32 -12.52 2.49
N LEU A 99 -0.37 -11.56 3.08
CA LEU A 99 0.20 -10.75 4.17
C LEU A 99 0.52 -11.62 5.39
N LYS A 100 -0.38 -12.53 5.74
CA LYS A 100 -0.20 -13.41 6.89
C LYS A 100 0.97 -14.37 6.69
N GLU A 101 1.11 -14.92 5.49
CA GLU A 101 2.10 -15.96 5.22
C GLU A 101 3.50 -15.42 4.96
N ASN A 102 3.62 -14.26 4.31
CA ASN A 102 4.90 -13.80 3.78
C ASN A 102 5.35 -12.45 4.35
N TYR A 103 4.50 -11.76 5.10
CA TYR A 103 4.78 -10.43 5.60
C TYR A 103 4.55 -10.35 7.10
N ARG A 104 5.12 -9.34 7.71
CA ARG A 104 4.87 -9.02 9.12
C ARG A 104 4.53 -7.56 9.25
N LEU A 105 3.65 -7.25 10.19
CA LEU A 105 3.26 -5.87 10.49
C LEU A 105 4.43 -5.16 11.15
N VAL A 106 4.80 -4.01 10.62
CA VAL A 106 5.81 -3.15 11.24
C VAL A 106 5.20 -2.53 12.50
N GLU A 107 5.93 -2.53 13.60
CA GLU A 107 5.43 -2.07 14.90
C GLU A 107 5.07 -0.60 14.92
N LYS A 108 5.58 0.20 13.99
CA LYS A 108 5.25 1.62 13.90
C LYS A 108 3.78 1.78 13.57
N LYS A 109 3.04 2.49 14.42
CA LYS A 109 1.60 2.63 14.27
C LYS A 109 1.23 3.88 13.50
N TYR A 110 0.40 3.70 12.48
CA TYR A 110 -0.22 4.79 11.73
C TYR A 110 -1.72 4.76 11.96
N ARG A 111 -2.35 5.92 11.88
CA ARG A 111 -3.78 6.05 12.17
C ARG A 111 -4.64 5.48 11.04
N HIS A 112 -4.23 5.72 9.80
CA HIS A 112 -5.03 5.35 8.63
C HIS A 112 -4.44 4.21 7.81
N PHE A 113 -3.24 3.75 8.17
CA PHE A 113 -2.50 2.77 7.38
C PHE A 113 -1.88 1.69 8.24
N LYS A 114 -1.63 0.54 7.60
CA LYS A 114 -0.78 -0.50 8.14
C LYS A 114 0.38 -0.71 7.19
N LEU A 115 1.57 -0.84 7.74
CA LEU A 115 2.79 -1.06 6.97
C LEU A 115 3.27 -2.48 7.22
N TYR A 116 3.39 -3.25 6.15
CA TYR A 116 3.87 -4.64 6.21
C TYR A 116 5.22 -4.75 5.55
N GLN A 117 6.11 -5.51 6.17
CA GLN A 117 7.45 -5.77 5.69
C GLN A 117 7.59 -7.23 5.32
N ARG A 118 8.27 -7.51 4.21
CA ARG A 118 8.57 -8.88 3.78
C ARG A 118 9.36 -9.61 4.86
N SER A 119 8.88 -10.78 5.24
CA SER A 119 9.54 -11.61 6.24
C SER A 119 10.82 -12.24 5.74
#